data_81dfd22915e0b2181eea96d750c26fff
#
_entry.id   81dfd22915e0b2181eea96d750c26fff
#
_cell.length_a   1.000
_cell.length_b   1.000
_cell.length_c   1.000
_cell.angle_alpha   90.00
_cell.angle_beta   90.00
_cell.angle_gamma   90.00
#
_symmetry.space_group_name_H-M   'P 1'
#
loop_
_entity.id
_entity.type
_entity.pdbx_description
1 polymer ?
#
loop_
_entity_poly.entity_id
_entity_poly.type
_entity_poly.pdbx_seq_one_letter_code
_entity_poly.pdbx_strand_id
1 'polypeptide(L)'
;MATVFVVVMILLVSQYFGAIAILAQGHDSASNPQGEAIPSALTLVCEVSQLTPVNGFDAPAAGQTRTLVAGVDIGGKTGWYQGEFVISEGRKGNLDATPESFTFSRPAMFERYGEMLVSEQVTIDRTTGELNQSLTLRGGRTVKLVRGVCGRLIRAPF
;
A
#
# COMPACT_ATOMS: atom_id res chain seq x y z
N MET A 1 33.22 52.74 42.07
CA MET A 1 33.70 51.46 41.46
C MET A 1 32.59 50.52 40.98
N ALA A 2 31.34 50.70 41.34
CA ALA A 2 30.23 49.81 40.92
C ALA A 2 29.75 50.03 39.46
N THR A 3 29.90 51.26 38.95
CA THR A 3 29.34 51.62 37.61
C THR A 3 30.16 51.07 36.43
N VAL A 4 31.45 50.85 36.61
CA VAL A 4 32.34 50.31 35.56
C VAL A 4 32.13 48.84 35.34
N PHE A 5 31.77 48.08 36.38
CA PHE A 5 31.50 46.64 36.26
C PHE A 5 30.21 46.33 35.48
N VAL A 6 29.16 47.14 35.61
CA VAL A 6 27.90 46.98 34.93
C VAL A 6 28.06 47.24 33.43
N VAL A 7 28.82 48.20 32.99
CA VAL A 7 29.03 48.52 31.57
C VAL A 7 29.84 47.43 30.87
N VAL A 8 30.83 46.83 31.54
CA VAL A 8 31.62 45.74 30.96
C VAL A 8 30.76 44.46 30.81
N MET A 9 29.86 44.18 31.77
CA MET A 9 28.97 43.05 31.70
C MET A 9 27.93 43.19 30.56
N ILE A 10 27.37 44.37 30.33
CA ILE A 10 26.41 44.64 29.25
C ILE A 10 27.09 44.50 27.87
N LEU A 11 28.35 44.94 27.73
CA LEU A 11 29.08 44.81 26.48
C LEU A 11 29.44 43.35 26.16
N LEU A 12 29.73 42.52 27.16
CA LEU A 12 30.00 41.08 26.95
C LEU A 12 28.73 40.29 26.55
N VAL A 13 27.59 40.63 27.13
CA VAL A 13 26.31 39.98 26.76
C VAL A 13 25.89 40.40 25.36
N SER A 14 26.14 41.64 24.94
CA SER A 14 25.81 42.10 23.57
C SER A 14 26.63 41.40 22.50
N GLN A 15 27.87 41.00 22.77
CA GLN A 15 28.71 40.27 21.82
C GLN A 15 28.27 38.78 21.68
N TYR A 16 27.74 38.19 22.75
CA TYR A 16 27.23 36.82 22.68
C TYR A 16 25.94 36.71 21.88
N PHE A 17 25.04 37.70 21.95
CA PHE A 17 23.81 37.71 21.18
C PHE A 17 24.03 37.95 19.68
N GLY A 18 25.06 38.72 19.31
CA GLY A 18 25.39 38.95 17.90
C GLY A 18 25.96 37.74 17.18
N ALA A 19 26.65 36.85 17.90
CA ALA A 19 27.20 35.62 17.30
C ALA A 19 26.15 34.54 17.05
N ILE A 20 25.05 34.52 17.82
CA ILE A 20 23.95 33.55 17.64
C ILE A 20 23.05 33.96 16.47
N ALA A 21 22.90 35.23 16.16
CA ALA A 21 22.07 35.71 15.05
C ALA A 21 22.67 35.40 13.66
N ILE A 22 23.99 35.22 13.57
CA ILE A 22 24.67 34.91 12.30
C ILE A 22 24.59 33.42 11.95
N LEU A 23 24.38 32.55 12.94
CA LEU A 23 24.20 31.09 12.72
C LEU A 23 22.76 30.70 12.37
N ALA A 24 21.80 31.60 12.48
CA ALA A 24 20.40 31.36 12.14
C ALA A 24 20.01 31.74 10.69
N GLN A 25 20.95 32.30 9.90
CA GLN A 25 20.69 32.72 8.50
C GLN A 25 21.25 31.77 7.46
N GLY A 26 21.29 30.53 7.72
CA GLY A 26 21.82 29.63 6.74
C GLY A 26 21.18 28.24 6.78
N HIS A 27 19.89 28.13 6.56
CA HIS A 27 19.24 26.91 6.01
C HIS A 27 17.76 27.15 5.86
N ASP A 28 17.36 28.19 5.15
CA ASP A 28 16.19 28.11 4.33
C ASP A 28 16.55 27.28 3.07
N SER A 29 16.95 26.04 3.28
CA SER A 29 16.67 25.01 2.33
C SER A 29 15.15 24.92 2.34
N ALA A 30 14.50 25.65 1.43
CA ALA A 30 13.19 25.28 0.97
C ALA A 30 13.27 23.77 0.68
N SER A 31 12.79 22.98 1.61
CA SER A 31 12.44 21.60 1.36
C SER A 31 11.38 21.69 0.28
N ASN A 32 11.87 21.70 -0.97
CA ASN A 32 11.08 21.34 -2.11
C ASN A 32 10.35 20.07 -1.67
N PRO A 33 9.01 20.02 -1.61
CA PRO A 33 8.32 18.77 -1.38
C PRO A 33 8.65 17.92 -2.63
N GLN A 34 9.79 17.23 -2.57
CA GLN A 34 10.09 16.15 -3.49
C GLN A 34 8.90 15.22 -3.29
N GLY A 35 7.98 15.30 -4.27
CA GLY A 35 6.84 14.40 -4.30
C GLY A 35 7.43 13.01 -4.07
N GLU A 36 7.09 12.39 -2.97
CA GLU A 36 7.59 11.09 -2.56
C GLU A 36 7.38 10.17 -3.76
N ALA A 37 8.48 9.77 -4.39
CA ALA A 37 8.41 8.99 -5.61
C ALA A 37 7.60 7.73 -5.29
N ILE A 38 6.48 7.54 -5.96
CA ILE A 38 5.63 6.37 -5.77
C ILE A 38 6.53 5.16 -6.01
N PRO A 39 6.75 4.30 -5.02
CA PRO A 39 7.62 3.15 -5.19
C PRO A 39 7.11 2.31 -6.36
N SER A 40 8.03 1.86 -7.21
CA SER A 40 7.71 1.05 -8.39
C SER A 40 7.05 -0.29 -8.03
N ALA A 41 7.26 -0.76 -6.80
CA ALA A 41 6.66 -1.98 -6.27
C ALA A 41 6.18 -1.77 -4.84
N LEU A 42 5.01 -2.33 -4.51
CA LEU A 42 4.37 -2.30 -3.20
C LEU A 42 4.10 -3.72 -2.72
N THR A 43 4.31 -3.94 -1.43
CA THR A 43 3.82 -5.14 -0.75
C THR A 43 2.75 -4.71 0.26
N LEU A 44 1.61 -5.35 0.19
CA LEU A 44 0.43 -5.06 1.00
C LEU A 44 0.10 -6.29 1.85
N VAL A 45 -0.32 -6.06 3.08
CA VAL A 45 -0.88 -7.08 3.96
C VAL A 45 -2.38 -6.86 4.04
N CYS A 46 -3.16 -7.89 3.76
CA CYS A 46 -4.60 -7.81 3.66
C CYS A 46 -5.25 -8.77 4.67
N GLU A 47 -6.21 -8.27 5.43
CA GLU A 47 -7.13 -9.09 6.19
C GLU A 47 -8.37 -9.34 5.34
N VAL A 48 -8.67 -10.60 5.04
CA VAL A 48 -9.74 -10.96 4.12
C VAL A 48 -10.71 -11.95 4.72
N SER A 49 -11.97 -11.84 4.29
CA SER A 49 -13.04 -12.79 4.55
C SER A 49 -13.59 -13.35 3.25
N GLN A 50 -14.00 -14.61 3.27
CA GLN A 50 -14.68 -15.23 2.14
C GLN A 50 -16.15 -14.82 2.13
N LEU A 51 -16.65 -14.36 0.98
CA LEU A 51 -18.04 -13.90 0.83
C LEU A 51 -18.96 -15.01 0.31
N THR A 52 -18.46 -15.84 -0.59
CA THR A 52 -19.26 -16.84 -1.29
C THR A 52 -18.72 -18.22 -0.97
N PRO A 53 -19.51 -19.11 -0.36
CA PRO A 53 -19.16 -20.50 -0.29
C PRO A 53 -19.12 -21.05 -1.72
N VAL A 54 -17.96 -21.51 -2.14
CA VAL A 54 -17.80 -22.21 -3.42
C VAL A 54 -17.77 -23.70 -3.09
N ASN A 55 -18.62 -24.49 -3.74
CA ASN A 55 -18.68 -25.93 -3.52
C ASN A 55 -17.28 -26.56 -3.62
N GLY A 56 -16.84 -27.28 -2.59
CA GLY A 56 -15.51 -27.91 -2.54
C GLY A 56 -14.42 -27.07 -1.87
N PHE A 57 -14.73 -25.86 -1.39
CA PHE A 57 -13.89 -25.14 -0.42
C PHE A 57 -14.48 -25.31 0.97
N ASP A 58 -13.65 -25.69 1.92
CA ASP A 58 -13.92 -25.47 3.34
C ASP A 58 -13.97 -23.95 3.54
N ALA A 59 -15.16 -23.38 3.37
CA ALA A 59 -15.36 -21.97 3.70
C ALA A 59 -14.93 -21.79 5.16
N PRO A 60 -14.04 -20.85 5.47
CA PRO A 60 -13.80 -20.52 6.86
C PRO A 60 -15.16 -20.23 7.49
N ALA A 61 -15.38 -20.71 8.73
CA ALA A 61 -16.62 -20.48 9.44
C ALA A 61 -16.97 -18.99 9.37
N ALA A 62 -18.25 -18.68 9.19
CA ALA A 62 -18.72 -17.30 9.05
C ALA A 62 -18.10 -16.42 10.13
N GLY A 63 -17.40 -15.35 9.73
CA GLY A 63 -16.67 -14.43 10.61
C GLY A 63 -15.18 -14.74 10.81
N GLN A 64 -14.62 -15.80 10.21
CA GLN A 64 -13.18 -15.99 10.21
C GLN A 64 -12.53 -15.11 9.14
N THR A 65 -11.54 -14.33 9.56
CA THR A 65 -10.64 -13.60 8.68
C THR A 65 -9.32 -14.37 8.54
N ARG A 66 -8.67 -14.21 7.41
CA ARG A 66 -7.29 -14.69 7.20
C ARG A 66 -6.42 -13.54 6.68
N THR A 67 -5.17 -13.58 7.05
CA THR A 67 -4.18 -12.64 6.53
C THR A 67 -3.58 -13.22 5.25
N LEU A 68 -3.44 -12.38 4.24
CA LEU A 68 -2.70 -12.71 3.01
C LEU A 68 -1.87 -11.52 2.54
N VAL A 69 -0.89 -11.80 1.68
CA VAL A 69 -0.02 -10.78 1.10
C VAL A 69 -0.40 -10.58 -0.36
N ALA A 70 -0.39 -9.32 -0.79
CA ALA A 70 -0.52 -8.92 -2.18
C ALA A 70 0.70 -8.09 -2.60
N GLY A 71 1.15 -8.27 -3.83
CA GLY A 71 2.24 -7.52 -4.43
C GLY A 71 1.75 -6.77 -5.66
N VAL A 72 2.13 -5.50 -5.78
CA VAL A 72 1.82 -4.61 -6.89
C VAL A 72 3.13 -4.08 -7.45
N ASP A 73 3.44 -4.39 -8.69
CA ASP A 73 4.59 -3.89 -9.44
C ASP A 73 4.10 -2.95 -10.53
N ILE A 74 4.16 -1.64 -10.24
CA ILE A 74 3.67 -0.60 -11.14
C ILE A 74 4.58 -0.50 -12.37
N GLY A 75 5.89 -0.60 -12.16
CA GLY A 75 6.88 -0.54 -13.25
C GLY A 75 6.76 -1.74 -14.20
N GLY A 76 6.63 -2.94 -13.65
CA GLY A 76 6.45 -4.18 -14.40
C GLY A 76 5.01 -4.43 -14.86
N LYS A 77 4.06 -3.57 -14.52
CA LYS A 77 2.62 -3.71 -14.83
C LYS A 77 2.07 -5.08 -14.45
N THR A 78 2.44 -5.57 -13.29
CA THR A 78 1.99 -6.86 -12.79
C THR A 78 1.51 -6.77 -11.34
N GLY A 79 0.56 -7.65 -10.98
CA GLY A 79 0.09 -7.80 -9.62
C GLY A 79 -0.14 -9.27 -9.27
N TRP A 80 -0.04 -9.59 -7.99
CA TRP A 80 -0.28 -10.91 -7.47
C TRP A 80 -0.82 -10.83 -6.03
N TYR A 81 -1.38 -11.91 -5.57
CA TYR A 81 -1.76 -12.09 -4.16
C TYR A 81 -1.61 -13.58 -3.79
N GLN A 82 -1.64 -13.87 -2.51
CA GLN A 82 -1.62 -15.26 -2.01
C GLN A 82 -3.00 -15.92 -2.23
N GLY A 83 -3.30 -16.17 -3.50
CA GLY A 83 -4.58 -16.72 -3.94
C GLY A 83 -4.47 -18.19 -4.34
N GLU A 84 -5.62 -18.81 -4.48
CA GLU A 84 -5.75 -20.25 -4.72
C GLU A 84 -6.20 -20.59 -6.15
N PHE A 85 -6.50 -19.57 -6.98
CA PHE A 85 -7.03 -19.78 -8.31
C PHE A 85 -5.98 -19.62 -9.42
N VAL A 86 -6.05 -18.51 -10.16
CA VAL A 86 -5.23 -18.27 -11.34
C VAL A 86 -4.07 -17.36 -11.01
N ILE A 87 -4.35 -16.30 -10.23
CA ILE A 87 -3.35 -15.31 -9.84
C ILE A 87 -2.64 -15.79 -8.57
N SER A 88 -1.31 -15.77 -8.62
CA SER A 88 -0.43 -16.08 -7.50
C SER A 88 0.91 -15.38 -7.69
N GLU A 89 1.82 -15.47 -6.74
CA GLU A 89 3.16 -14.92 -6.86
C GLU A 89 3.92 -15.45 -8.10
N GLY A 90 3.80 -16.74 -8.38
CA GLY A 90 4.40 -17.38 -9.56
C GLY A 90 3.60 -17.18 -10.86
N ARG A 91 2.37 -16.70 -10.76
CA ARG A 91 1.46 -16.49 -11.90
C ARG A 91 0.79 -15.12 -11.77
N LYS A 92 1.56 -14.07 -12.02
CA LYS A 92 1.11 -12.70 -11.88
C LYS A 92 0.02 -12.34 -12.90
N GLY A 93 -0.90 -11.49 -12.49
CA GLY A 93 -1.90 -10.89 -13.38
C GLY A 93 -1.37 -9.59 -14.01
N ASN A 94 -1.96 -9.18 -15.12
CA ASN A 94 -1.72 -7.88 -15.73
C ASN A 94 -2.33 -6.80 -14.84
N LEU A 95 -1.52 -5.80 -14.48
CA LEU A 95 -1.92 -4.69 -13.62
C LEU A 95 -2.39 -3.50 -14.45
N ASP A 96 -3.55 -2.99 -14.10
CA ASP A 96 -4.02 -1.65 -14.41
C ASP A 96 -3.98 -0.82 -13.11
N ALA A 97 -3.20 0.25 -13.12
CA ALA A 97 -2.99 1.12 -11.96
C ALA A 97 -3.54 2.51 -12.27
N THR A 98 -4.61 2.88 -11.61
CA THR A 98 -5.19 4.23 -11.66
C THR A 98 -4.88 5.02 -10.38
N PRO A 99 -5.19 6.31 -10.30
CA PRO A 99 -5.12 7.05 -9.05
C PRO A 99 -5.98 6.44 -7.93
N GLU A 100 -7.09 5.81 -8.28
CA GLU A 100 -8.10 5.30 -7.36
C GLU A 100 -7.88 3.83 -7.00
N SER A 101 -7.29 3.02 -7.90
CA SER A 101 -7.23 1.57 -7.68
C SER A 101 -6.03 0.89 -8.33
N PHE A 102 -5.70 -0.28 -7.78
CA PHE A 102 -4.89 -1.31 -8.43
C PHE A 102 -5.81 -2.46 -8.84
N THR A 103 -5.90 -2.73 -10.13
CA THR A 103 -6.67 -3.86 -10.63
C THR A 103 -5.74 -4.80 -11.39
N PHE A 104 -5.60 -6.03 -10.93
CA PHE A 104 -4.82 -7.02 -11.65
C PHE A 104 -5.69 -8.22 -12.01
N SER A 105 -5.57 -8.65 -13.27
CA SER A 105 -6.40 -9.68 -13.83
C SER A 105 -5.58 -10.70 -14.63
N ARG A 106 -6.08 -11.91 -14.68
CA ARG A 106 -5.48 -12.99 -15.48
C ARG A 106 -6.57 -13.83 -16.13
N PRO A 107 -6.48 -14.07 -17.44
CA PRO A 107 -7.37 -15.01 -18.11
C PRO A 107 -7.15 -16.43 -17.62
N ALA A 108 -8.21 -17.23 -17.64
CA ALA A 108 -8.23 -18.63 -17.28
C ALA A 108 -9.10 -19.41 -18.25
N MET A 109 -8.84 -20.70 -18.38
CA MET A 109 -9.63 -21.60 -19.20
C MET A 109 -9.59 -22.98 -18.56
N PHE A 110 -10.24 -23.12 -17.40
CA PHE A 110 -10.36 -24.41 -16.75
C PHE A 110 -11.68 -24.55 -16.02
N GLU A 111 -12.16 -25.76 -15.91
CA GLU A 111 -13.33 -26.07 -15.13
C GLU A 111 -12.97 -26.22 -13.66
N ARG A 112 -13.74 -25.56 -12.81
CA ARG A 112 -13.64 -25.72 -11.36
C ARG A 112 -15.03 -25.55 -10.75
N TYR A 113 -15.38 -26.41 -9.81
CA TYR A 113 -16.71 -26.45 -9.17
C TYR A 113 -17.87 -26.67 -10.15
N GLY A 114 -17.64 -27.43 -11.22
CA GLY A 114 -18.65 -27.68 -12.25
C GLY A 114 -18.91 -26.51 -13.20
N GLU A 115 -18.10 -25.46 -13.15
CA GLU A 115 -18.22 -24.29 -14.01
C GLU A 115 -16.88 -23.92 -14.66
N MET A 116 -16.96 -23.44 -15.92
CA MET A 116 -15.78 -22.95 -16.64
C MET A 116 -15.40 -21.55 -16.16
N LEU A 117 -14.21 -21.41 -15.57
CA LEU A 117 -13.62 -20.16 -15.21
C LEU A 117 -12.92 -19.54 -16.42
N VAL A 118 -13.18 -18.27 -16.72
CA VAL A 118 -12.55 -17.56 -17.85
C VAL A 118 -11.61 -16.44 -17.44
N SER A 119 -11.76 -15.87 -16.26
CA SER A 119 -10.79 -14.92 -15.70
C SER A 119 -10.91 -14.79 -14.20
N GLU A 120 -9.81 -14.38 -13.58
CA GLU A 120 -9.77 -13.89 -12.21
C GLU A 120 -9.34 -12.44 -12.22
N GLN A 121 -9.95 -11.64 -11.34
CA GLN A 121 -9.63 -10.24 -11.12
C GLN A 121 -9.55 -9.93 -9.63
N VAL A 122 -8.54 -9.17 -9.25
CA VAL A 122 -8.40 -8.59 -7.92
C VAL A 122 -8.31 -7.09 -8.06
N THR A 123 -9.12 -6.37 -7.29
CA THR A 123 -9.11 -4.90 -7.23
C THR A 123 -8.82 -4.46 -5.81
N ILE A 124 -7.90 -3.51 -5.65
CA ILE A 124 -7.56 -2.88 -4.37
C ILE A 124 -7.78 -1.37 -4.52
N ASP A 125 -8.72 -0.83 -3.76
CA ASP A 125 -8.95 0.61 -3.68
C ASP A 125 -7.78 1.28 -2.94
N ARG A 126 -7.19 2.31 -3.53
CA ARG A 126 -5.98 2.97 -3.00
C ARG A 126 -6.26 3.91 -1.84
N THR A 127 -7.49 4.37 -1.71
CA THR A 127 -7.92 5.29 -0.66
C THR A 127 -8.33 4.52 0.60
N THR A 128 -9.15 3.49 0.42
CA THR A 128 -9.73 2.73 1.53
C THR A 128 -8.94 1.47 1.88
N GLY A 129 -8.10 0.99 0.97
CA GLY A 129 -7.44 -0.31 1.06
C GLY A 129 -8.37 -1.49 0.78
N GLU A 130 -9.63 -1.26 0.40
CA GLU A 130 -10.58 -2.34 0.17
C GLU A 130 -10.11 -3.25 -0.97
N LEU A 131 -9.98 -4.55 -0.66
CA LEU A 131 -9.67 -5.60 -1.62
C LEU A 131 -10.93 -6.37 -1.98
N ASN A 132 -11.15 -6.56 -3.27
CA ASN A 132 -12.19 -7.41 -3.82
C ASN A 132 -11.61 -8.38 -4.83
N GLN A 133 -11.85 -9.69 -4.63
CA GLN A 133 -11.52 -10.73 -5.60
C GLN A 133 -12.79 -11.23 -6.26
N SER A 134 -12.77 -11.34 -7.57
CA SER A 134 -13.88 -11.87 -8.37
C SER A 134 -13.42 -12.84 -9.44
N LEU A 135 -14.29 -13.80 -9.76
CA LEU A 135 -14.13 -14.74 -10.85
C LEU A 135 -15.21 -14.48 -11.91
N THR A 136 -14.79 -14.45 -13.18
CA THR A 136 -15.73 -14.44 -14.30
C THR A 136 -15.85 -15.85 -14.84
N LEU A 137 -17.10 -16.34 -14.94
CA LEU A 137 -17.45 -17.64 -15.42
C LEU A 137 -17.88 -17.57 -16.89
N ARG A 138 -17.93 -18.73 -17.57
CA ARG A 138 -18.44 -18.83 -18.93
C ARG A 138 -19.88 -18.28 -18.97
N GLY A 139 -20.17 -17.44 -19.95
CA GLY A 139 -21.44 -16.73 -20.03
C GLY A 139 -21.44 -15.33 -19.38
N GLY A 140 -20.30 -14.88 -18.84
CA GLY A 140 -20.12 -13.51 -18.33
C GLY A 140 -20.58 -13.29 -16.89
N ARG A 141 -21.09 -14.32 -16.21
CA ARG A 141 -21.44 -14.22 -14.79
C ARG A 141 -20.20 -13.98 -13.95
N THR A 142 -20.24 -12.97 -13.07
CA THR A 142 -19.15 -12.66 -12.13
C THR A 142 -19.55 -13.05 -10.70
N VAL A 143 -18.65 -13.74 -10.01
CA VAL A 143 -18.82 -14.17 -8.63
C VAL A 143 -17.76 -13.49 -7.78
N LYS A 144 -18.18 -12.76 -6.75
CA LYS A 144 -17.27 -12.20 -5.73
C LYS A 144 -16.95 -13.27 -4.71
N LEU A 145 -15.67 -13.58 -4.55
CA LEU A 145 -15.22 -14.64 -3.64
C LEU A 145 -14.71 -14.11 -2.31
N VAL A 146 -13.89 -13.07 -2.36
CA VAL A 146 -13.16 -12.57 -1.21
C VAL A 146 -13.30 -11.05 -1.16
N ARG A 147 -13.48 -10.54 0.05
CA ARG A 147 -13.40 -9.12 0.37
C ARG A 147 -12.48 -8.94 1.57
N GLY A 148 -11.73 -7.85 1.59
CA GLY A 148 -10.86 -7.56 2.70
C GLY A 148 -10.40 -6.12 2.71
N VAL A 149 -9.47 -5.81 3.61
CA VAL A 149 -8.81 -4.51 3.70
C VAL A 149 -7.31 -4.72 3.74
N CYS A 150 -6.59 -4.04 2.88
CA CYS A 150 -5.15 -4.07 2.77
C CYS A 150 -4.51 -2.84 3.41
N GLY A 151 -3.42 -3.04 4.13
CA GLY A 151 -2.52 -1.99 4.58
C GLY A 151 -1.15 -2.14 3.90
N ARG A 152 -0.41 -1.03 3.82
CA ARG A 152 0.99 -1.08 3.35
C ARG A 152 1.84 -1.80 4.40
N LEU A 153 2.69 -2.73 3.97
CA LEU A 153 3.70 -3.32 4.85
C LEU A 153 4.74 -2.24 5.17
N ILE A 154 4.62 -1.61 6.34
CA ILE A 154 5.63 -0.72 6.86
C ILE A 154 6.69 -1.63 7.50
N ARG A 155 7.89 -1.73 6.89
CA ARG A 155 9.02 -2.37 7.57
C ARG A 155 9.32 -1.56 8.82
N ALA A 156 9.21 -2.18 9.99
CA ALA A 156 9.70 -1.57 11.21
C ALA A 156 11.18 -1.23 11.01
N PRO A 157 11.64 -0.04 11.40
CA PRO A 157 13.08 0.24 11.42
C PRO A 157 13.72 -0.75 12.41
N PHE A 158 14.69 -1.51 11.94
CA PHE A 158 15.51 -2.38 12.78
C PHE A 158 16.44 -1.57 13.65
#